data_0b365173b2901c36f47750fcc42d4b21
#
_entry.id   0b365173b2901c36f47750fcc42d4b21
#
_cell.length_a   1.000
_cell.length_b   1.000
_cell.length_c   1.000
_cell.angle_alpha   90.00
_cell.angle_beta   90.00
_cell.angle_gamma   90.00
#
_symmetry.space_group_name_H-M   'P 1'
#
loop_
_entity.id
_entity.type
_entity.pdbx_description
1 polymer ?
#
loop_
_entity_poly.entity_id
_entity_poly.type
_entity_poly.pdbx_seq_one_letter_code
_entity_poly.pdbx_strand_id
1 'polypeptide(L)'
;DITGLPNRTLFLERSGQHLRPREGAKTLLGMGLMDISRFRFVNDTFGRKHGDELLKQVAQRLQQAAGDAYDVARIGVNTFGVAVTDARDAGAVALALDGLMRACFDAPFVLGGTELRMAAKAGVALYPMDGADAETLLRNAEAALNKAKASADSLLFYTSEMNTRVAEALSLEGRLRDALEQGQFVLHYQPKQHLATGAIAGAEALIRWNDPCRGLVPPAQ
;
A
#
# COMPACT_ATOMS: atom_id res chain seq x y z
N ASP A 1 1.44 -22.11 13.55
CA ASP A 1 0.84 -20.79 13.79
C ASP A 1 -0.66 -20.86 13.55
N ILE A 2 -1.44 -20.17 14.40
CA ILE A 2 -2.91 -20.16 14.36
C ILE A 2 -3.49 -19.53 13.08
N THR A 3 -2.70 -18.73 12.37
CA THR A 3 -3.13 -17.98 11.16
C THR A 3 -2.86 -18.71 9.85
N GLY A 4 -2.01 -19.73 9.86
CA GLY A 4 -1.56 -20.42 8.65
C GLY A 4 -0.58 -19.63 7.77
N LEU A 5 -0.29 -18.37 8.12
CA LEU A 5 0.68 -17.54 7.39
C LEU A 5 2.13 -17.94 7.68
N PRO A 6 3.06 -17.65 6.77
CA PRO A 6 4.49 -17.72 7.02
C PRO A 6 4.88 -17.00 8.31
N ASN A 7 5.89 -17.52 8.99
CA ASN A 7 6.48 -16.86 10.14
C ASN A 7 7.56 -15.84 9.71
N ARG A 8 8.14 -15.12 10.69
CA ARG A 8 9.20 -14.14 10.48
C ARG A 8 10.38 -14.70 9.70
N THR A 9 10.83 -15.92 10.01
CA THR A 9 12.00 -16.53 9.37
C THR A 9 11.75 -16.76 7.88
N LEU A 10 10.62 -17.39 7.53
CA LEU A 10 10.26 -17.66 6.14
C LEU A 10 9.98 -16.36 5.37
N PHE A 11 9.41 -15.34 6.03
CA PHE A 11 9.20 -14.03 5.41
C PHE A 11 10.51 -13.36 5.03
N LEU A 12 11.50 -13.34 5.93
CA LEU A 12 12.84 -12.78 5.67
C LEU A 12 13.56 -13.55 4.55
N GLU A 13 13.46 -14.88 4.56
CA GLU A 13 14.07 -15.71 3.52
C GLU A 13 13.49 -15.38 2.14
N ARG A 14 12.16 -15.33 2.00
CA ARG A 14 11.48 -14.98 0.74
C ARG A 14 11.80 -13.56 0.31
N SER A 15 11.68 -12.59 1.22
CA SER A 15 12.05 -11.20 0.94
C SER A 15 13.49 -11.07 0.47
N GLY A 16 14.42 -11.81 1.09
CA GLY A 16 15.84 -11.83 0.68
C GLY A 16 16.07 -12.36 -0.74
N GLN A 17 15.22 -13.27 -1.22
CA GLN A 17 15.30 -13.75 -2.60
C GLN A 17 14.93 -12.68 -3.63
N HIS A 18 14.03 -11.76 -3.25
CA HIS A 18 13.62 -10.63 -4.10
C HIS A 18 14.63 -9.47 -4.12
N LEU A 19 15.58 -9.42 -3.16
CA LEU A 19 16.61 -8.37 -3.10
C LEU A 19 17.78 -8.59 -4.07
N ARG A 20 17.81 -9.73 -4.77
CA ARG A 20 18.87 -9.99 -5.74
C ARG A 20 18.72 -9.07 -6.94
N PRO A 21 19.79 -8.33 -7.34
CA PRO A 21 19.73 -7.46 -8.51
C PRO A 21 19.36 -8.28 -9.75
N ARG A 22 18.22 -7.97 -10.35
CA ARG A 22 17.91 -8.40 -11.71
C ARG A 22 18.53 -7.37 -12.64
N GLU A 23 19.40 -7.78 -13.56
CA GLU A 23 20.01 -6.88 -14.53
C GLU A 23 18.94 -6.07 -15.25
N GLY A 24 19.05 -4.74 -15.17
CA GLY A 24 18.15 -3.79 -15.86
C GLY A 24 16.87 -3.40 -15.12
N ALA A 25 16.51 -3.99 -13.99
CA ALA A 25 15.31 -3.65 -13.27
C ALA A 25 15.56 -2.54 -12.23
N LYS A 26 14.99 -1.36 -12.45
CA LYS A 26 14.90 -0.27 -11.45
C LYS A 26 13.67 -0.46 -10.54
N THR A 27 13.47 -1.67 -10.03
CA THR A 27 12.31 -1.97 -9.20
C THR A 27 12.67 -1.87 -7.71
N LEU A 28 11.72 -1.37 -6.92
CA LEU A 28 11.81 -1.29 -5.48
C LEU A 28 11.15 -2.51 -4.84
N LEU A 29 11.65 -2.90 -3.68
CA LEU A 29 10.89 -3.74 -2.76
C LEU A 29 10.46 -2.89 -1.57
N GLY A 30 9.17 -2.85 -1.29
CA GLY A 30 8.62 -2.25 -0.08
C GLY A 30 8.37 -3.31 0.97
N MET A 31 9.07 -3.21 2.11
CA MET A 31 8.80 -4.05 3.27
C MET A 31 7.92 -3.29 4.25
N GLY A 32 6.64 -3.69 4.35
CA GLY A 32 5.65 -3.13 5.25
C GLY A 32 5.43 -4.00 6.48
N LEU A 33 5.31 -3.37 7.63
CA LEU A 33 4.84 -3.99 8.87
C LEU A 33 3.52 -3.35 9.29
N MET A 34 2.48 -4.14 9.47
CA MET A 34 1.16 -3.71 9.94
C MET A 34 0.88 -4.26 11.33
N ASP A 35 0.44 -3.39 12.24
CA ASP A 35 0.10 -3.73 13.63
C ASP A 35 -1.36 -3.41 13.89
N ILE A 36 -2.10 -4.40 14.41
CA ILE A 36 -3.52 -4.23 14.74
C ILE A 36 -3.66 -3.33 15.98
N SER A 37 -4.28 -2.18 15.78
CA SER A 37 -4.49 -1.21 16.85
C SER A 37 -5.40 -1.77 17.92
N ARG A 38 -5.08 -1.51 19.19
CA ARG A 38 -5.88 -1.94 20.36
C ARG A 38 -6.11 -3.45 20.47
N PHE A 39 -5.27 -4.29 19.88
CA PHE A 39 -5.40 -5.75 19.96
C PHE A 39 -5.41 -6.25 21.41
N ARG A 40 -4.60 -5.65 22.29
CA ARG A 40 -4.60 -5.97 23.72
C ARG A 40 -5.97 -5.75 24.37
N PHE A 41 -6.67 -4.66 24.00
CA PHE A 41 -8.02 -4.39 24.49
C PHE A 41 -9.01 -5.51 24.10
N VAL A 42 -8.88 -6.05 22.89
CA VAL A 42 -9.71 -7.19 22.45
C VAL A 42 -9.46 -8.42 23.34
N ASN A 43 -8.19 -8.73 23.61
CA ASN A 43 -7.83 -9.84 24.50
C ASN A 43 -8.33 -9.64 25.95
N ASP A 44 -8.19 -8.42 26.47
CA ASP A 44 -8.55 -8.10 27.86
C ASP A 44 -10.09 -8.08 28.03
N THR A 45 -10.84 -7.68 26.99
CA THR A 45 -12.31 -7.53 27.06
C THR A 45 -13.05 -8.80 26.64
N PHE A 46 -12.63 -9.45 25.56
CA PHE A 46 -13.34 -10.59 24.96
C PHE A 46 -12.62 -11.94 25.20
N GLY A 47 -11.42 -11.89 25.77
CA GLY A 47 -10.60 -13.07 26.03
C GLY A 47 -9.74 -13.49 24.84
N ARG A 48 -8.69 -14.27 25.12
CA ARG A 48 -7.69 -14.71 24.13
C ARG A 48 -8.28 -15.48 22.95
N LYS A 49 -9.34 -16.25 23.18
CA LYS A 49 -10.00 -17.00 22.09
C LYS A 49 -10.53 -16.10 20.98
N HIS A 50 -11.11 -14.96 21.35
CA HIS A 50 -11.61 -13.98 20.38
C HIS A 50 -10.47 -13.17 19.75
N GLY A 51 -9.37 -12.93 20.49
CA GLY A 51 -8.16 -12.37 19.89
C GLY A 51 -7.55 -13.29 18.83
N ASP A 52 -7.52 -14.60 19.09
CA ASP A 52 -7.06 -15.59 18.09
C ASP A 52 -7.99 -15.66 16.88
N GLU A 53 -9.30 -15.53 17.08
CA GLU A 53 -10.29 -15.45 16.01
C GLU A 53 -10.08 -14.19 15.14
N LEU A 54 -9.87 -13.03 15.78
CA LEU A 54 -9.51 -11.78 15.07
C LEU A 54 -8.26 -11.95 14.21
N LEU A 55 -7.20 -12.54 14.76
CA LEU A 55 -5.96 -12.79 14.03
C LEU A 55 -6.17 -13.68 12.80
N LYS A 56 -7.02 -14.72 12.91
CA LYS A 56 -7.38 -15.58 11.78
C LYS A 56 -8.14 -14.82 10.70
N GLN A 57 -9.13 -14.00 11.08
CA GLN A 57 -9.89 -13.19 10.14
C GLN A 57 -9.01 -12.15 9.44
N VAL A 58 -8.10 -11.48 10.17
CA VAL A 58 -7.12 -10.55 9.59
C VAL A 58 -6.21 -11.27 8.60
N ALA A 59 -5.65 -12.42 8.97
CA ALA A 59 -4.79 -13.21 8.10
C ALA A 59 -5.50 -13.63 6.81
N GLN A 60 -6.74 -14.10 6.92
CA GLN A 60 -7.56 -14.50 5.77
C GLN A 60 -7.84 -13.33 4.83
N ARG A 61 -8.25 -12.17 5.37
CA ARG A 61 -8.51 -10.96 4.56
C ARG A 61 -7.25 -10.44 3.89
N LEU A 62 -6.12 -10.40 4.60
CA LEU A 62 -4.83 -10.00 4.03
C LEU A 62 -4.39 -10.95 2.91
N GLN A 63 -4.52 -12.26 3.12
CA GLN A 63 -4.14 -13.26 2.12
C GLN A 63 -5.03 -13.17 0.87
N GLN A 64 -6.33 -12.97 1.04
CA GLN A 64 -7.27 -12.78 -0.07
C GLN A 64 -6.97 -11.49 -0.86
N ALA A 65 -6.68 -10.40 -0.16
CA ALA A 65 -6.38 -9.12 -0.80
C ALA A 65 -5.00 -9.09 -1.48
N ALA A 66 -4.02 -9.77 -0.90
CA ALA A 66 -2.66 -9.88 -1.43
C ALA A 66 -2.59 -10.80 -2.67
N GLY A 67 -3.41 -11.87 -2.70
CA GLY A 67 -3.34 -12.89 -3.75
C GLY A 67 -1.92 -13.43 -3.90
N ASP A 68 -1.47 -13.57 -5.15
CA ASP A 68 -0.10 -13.95 -5.50
C ASP A 68 0.83 -12.75 -5.71
N ALA A 69 0.30 -11.51 -5.57
CA ALA A 69 1.05 -10.29 -5.87
C ALA A 69 2.00 -9.87 -4.74
N TYR A 70 1.69 -10.24 -3.50
CA TYR A 70 2.44 -9.81 -2.32
C TYR A 70 2.68 -10.97 -1.36
N ASP A 71 3.89 -11.03 -0.81
CA ASP A 71 4.19 -11.95 0.28
C ASP A 71 3.62 -11.42 1.60
N VAL A 72 2.79 -12.23 2.27
CA VAL A 72 2.19 -11.89 3.57
C VAL A 72 2.66 -12.89 4.62
N ALA A 73 2.98 -12.40 5.83
CA ALA A 73 3.45 -13.20 6.93
C ALA A 73 2.95 -12.67 8.28
N ARG A 74 2.95 -13.51 9.30
CA ARG A 74 2.77 -13.08 10.68
C ARG A 74 4.12 -12.96 11.37
N ILE A 75 4.50 -11.72 11.69
CA ILE A 75 5.84 -11.40 12.21
C ILE A 75 5.87 -11.39 13.75
N GLY A 76 4.76 -11.02 14.38
CA GLY A 76 4.64 -10.87 15.82
C GLY A 76 3.28 -11.30 16.35
N VAL A 77 2.98 -10.89 17.59
CA VAL A 77 1.71 -11.25 18.27
C VAL A 77 0.50 -10.74 17.50
N ASN A 78 0.51 -9.47 17.12
CA ASN A 78 -0.54 -8.77 16.37
C ASN A 78 0.04 -8.00 15.17
N THR A 79 1.25 -8.36 14.73
CA THR A 79 1.98 -7.69 13.65
C THR A 79 2.12 -8.60 12.45
N PHE A 80 1.76 -8.07 11.29
CA PHE A 80 1.84 -8.74 9.99
C PHE A 80 2.87 -8.05 9.11
N GLY A 81 3.64 -8.84 8.36
CA GLY A 81 4.58 -8.36 7.36
C GLY A 81 3.99 -8.50 5.97
N VAL A 82 4.26 -7.52 5.12
CA VAL A 82 3.91 -7.53 3.70
C VAL A 82 5.12 -7.11 2.88
N ALA A 83 5.51 -7.91 1.89
CA ALA A 83 6.53 -7.54 0.92
C ALA A 83 5.87 -7.22 -0.42
N VAL A 84 5.99 -5.96 -0.84
CA VAL A 84 5.55 -5.47 -2.14
C VAL A 84 6.75 -5.46 -3.08
N THR A 85 6.77 -6.40 -4.01
CA THR A 85 7.86 -6.58 -4.97
C THR A 85 7.59 -5.83 -6.27
N ASP A 86 8.65 -5.57 -7.03
CA ASP A 86 8.58 -4.98 -8.38
C ASP A 86 7.82 -3.63 -8.44
N ALA A 87 7.81 -2.87 -7.33
CA ALA A 87 7.20 -1.55 -7.31
C ALA A 87 8.05 -0.54 -8.11
N ARG A 88 7.37 0.31 -8.89
CA ARG A 88 8.06 1.34 -9.69
C ARG A 88 8.62 2.49 -8.84
N ASP A 89 7.95 2.81 -7.75
CA ASP A 89 8.28 3.92 -6.86
C ASP A 89 7.66 3.73 -5.46
N ALA A 90 7.98 4.61 -4.53
CA ALA A 90 7.45 4.61 -3.17
C ALA A 90 5.93 4.82 -3.12
N GLY A 91 5.37 5.60 -4.06
CA GLY A 91 3.93 5.81 -4.19
C GLY A 91 3.20 4.51 -4.49
N ALA A 92 3.73 3.68 -5.41
CA ALA A 92 3.16 2.38 -5.72
C ALA A 92 3.16 1.44 -4.51
N VAL A 93 4.23 1.45 -3.69
CA VAL A 93 4.27 0.69 -2.43
C VAL A 93 3.21 1.19 -1.45
N ALA A 94 3.07 2.51 -1.32
CA ALA A 94 2.08 3.10 -0.43
C ALA A 94 0.65 2.75 -0.83
N LEU A 95 0.32 2.85 -2.12
CA LEU A 95 -0.99 2.49 -2.66
C LEU A 95 -1.32 1.02 -2.45
N ALA A 96 -0.35 0.12 -2.66
CA ALA A 96 -0.51 -1.30 -2.42
C ALA A 96 -0.84 -1.57 -0.94
N LEU A 97 -0.07 -0.99 -0.01
CA LEU A 97 -0.28 -1.18 1.42
C LEU A 97 -1.57 -0.54 1.92
N ASP A 98 -1.91 0.67 1.46
CA ASP A 98 -3.18 1.32 1.79
C ASP A 98 -4.38 0.51 1.28
N GLY A 99 -4.30 -0.01 0.05
CA GLY A 99 -5.30 -0.91 -0.51
C GLY A 99 -5.49 -2.18 0.31
N LEU A 100 -4.40 -2.83 0.73
CA LEU A 100 -4.44 -4.01 1.62
C LEU A 100 -5.05 -3.67 2.99
N MET A 101 -4.68 -2.53 3.57
CA MET A 101 -5.22 -2.07 4.84
C MET A 101 -6.73 -1.83 4.74
N ARG A 102 -7.20 -1.15 3.71
CA ARG A 102 -8.63 -0.93 3.47
C ARG A 102 -9.36 -2.25 3.26
N ALA A 103 -8.89 -3.11 2.37
CA ALA A 103 -9.52 -4.41 2.11
C ALA A 103 -9.63 -5.26 3.38
N CYS A 104 -8.67 -5.14 4.30
CA CYS A 104 -8.67 -5.88 5.55
C CYS A 104 -9.54 -5.26 6.65
N PHE A 105 -9.55 -3.93 6.81
CA PHE A 105 -10.07 -3.26 8.01
C PHE A 105 -11.31 -2.39 7.79
N ASP A 106 -11.74 -2.09 6.55
CA ASP A 106 -12.94 -1.27 6.30
C ASP A 106 -14.22 -2.01 6.72
N ALA A 107 -14.28 -3.33 6.53
CA ALA A 107 -15.38 -4.13 7.00
C ALA A 107 -15.20 -4.54 8.48
N PRO A 108 -16.26 -4.52 9.30
CA PRO A 108 -16.17 -4.95 10.69
C PRO A 108 -15.77 -6.43 10.82
N PHE A 109 -15.19 -6.78 11.97
CA PHE A 109 -14.89 -8.16 12.36
C PHE A 109 -16.00 -8.67 13.26
N VAL A 110 -16.42 -9.92 13.08
CA VAL A 110 -17.45 -10.54 13.92
C VAL A 110 -16.75 -11.49 14.90
N LEU A 111 -16.79 -11.17 16.19
CA LEU A 111 -16.17 -11.96 17.27
C LEU A 111 -17.25 -12.35 18.27
N GLY A 112 -17.51 -13.66 18.38
CA GLY A 112 -18.55 -14.16 19.28
C GLY A 112 -19.95 -13.55 19.05
N GLY A 113 -20.27 -13.18 17.80
CA GLY A 113 -21.55 -12.54 17.43
C GLY A 113 -21.57 -11.01 17.62
N THR A 114 -20.46 -10.40 18.06
CA THR A 114 -20.34 -8.94 18.22
C THR A 114 -19.51 -8.36 17.07
N GLU A 115 -20.02 -7.31 16.41
CA GLU A 115 -19.29 -6.57 15.37
C GLU A 115 -18.32 -5.59 16.02
N LEU A 116 -17.04 -5.65 15.59
CA LEU A 116 -15.98 -4.76 16.03
C LEU A 116 -15.29 -4.11 14.84
N ARG A 117 -15.19 -2.79 14.87
CA ARG A 117 -14.35 -2.04 13.90
C ARG A 117 -12.94 -1.95 14.44
N MET A 118 -12.02 -2.48 13.67
CA MET A 118 -10.60 -2.46 13.98
C MET A 118 -9.86 -1.56 12.99
N ALA A 119 -8.67 -1.15 13.39
CA ALA A 119 -7.76 -0.39 12.53
C ALA A 119 -6.35 -0.96 12.68
N ALA A 120 -5.48 -0.63 11.74
CA ALA A 120 -4.06 -0.94 11.83
C ALA A 120 -3.21 0.31 11.63
N LYS A 121 -1.97 0.22 12.07
CA LYS A 121 -0.89 1.17 11.74
C LYS A 121 0.17 0.43 10.95
N ALA A 122 0.80 1.11 9.99
CA ALA A 122 1.83 0.51 9.18
C ALA A 122 3.12 1.34 9.16
N GLY A 123 4.26 0.64 9.13
CA GLY A 123 5.57 1.21 8.89
C GLY A 123 6.23 0.54 7.70
N VAL A 124 6.95 1.30 6.89
CA VAL A 124 7.51 0.84 5.61
C VAL A 124 8.97 1.22 5.48
N ALA A 125 9.77 0.28 4.98
CA ALA A 125 11.13 0.51 4.51
C ALA A 125 11.28 0.06 3.06
N LEU A 126 12.12 0.75 2.29
CA LEU A 126 12.29 0.55 0.85
C LEU A 126 13.71 0.05 0.54
N TYR A 127 13.79 -1.04 -0.21
CA TYR A 127 15.06 -1.45 -0.82
C TYR A 127 15.24 -0.71 -2.15
N PRO A 128 16.46 -0.24 -2.47
CA PRO A 128 17.71 -0.33 -1.69
C PRO A 128 17.94 0.84 -0.72
N MET A 129 17.05 1.81 -0.61
CA MET A 129 17.27 3.08 0.06
C MET A 129 17.37 2.97 1.58
N ASP A 130 16.52 2.13 2.17
CA ASP A 130 16.40 2.00 3.63
C ASP A 130 17.06 0.73 4.18
N GLY A 131 17.79 -0.02 3.34
CA GLY A 131 18.52 -1.21 3.77
C GLY A 131 19.01 -2.05 2.59
N ALA A 132 20.11 -2.76 2.79
CA ALA A 132 20.72 -3.63 1.78
C ALA A 132 20.28 -5.10 1.91
N ASP A 133 19.68 -5.47 3.03
CA ASP A 133 19.24 -6.83 3.35
C ASP A 133 17.87 -6.82 4.03
N ALA A 134 17.19 -7.98 4.03
CA ALA A 134 15.83 -8.13 4.55
C ALA A 134 15.73 -7.84 6.06
N GLU A 135 16.76 -8.16 6.85
CA GLU A 135 16.72 -7.88 8.30
C GLU A 135 16.84 -6.39 8.60
N THR A 136 17.69 -5.67 7.87
CA THR A 136 17.83 -4.22 7.98
C THR A 136 16.52 -3.53 7.56
N LEU A 137 15.89 -3.95 6.46
CA LEU A 137 14.60 -3.44 6.03
C LEU A 137 13.51 -3.69 7.07
N LEU A 138 13.44 -4.90 7.62
CA LEU A 138 12.46 -5.22 8.66
C LEU A 138 12.62 -4.34 9.90
N ARG A 139 13.85 -4.16 10.38
CA ARG A 139 14.16 -3.29 11.52
C ARG A 139 13.77 -1.83 11.24
N ASN A 140 14.03 -1.33 10.04
CA ASN A 140 13.71 0.04 9.67
C ASN A 140 12.20 0.23 9.45
N ALA A 141 11.49 -0.76 8.91
CA ALA A 141 10.03 -0.77 8.86
C ALA A 141 9.40 -0.79 10.27
N GLU A 142 10.01 -1.51 11.23
CA GLU A 142 9.59 -1.51 12.63
C GLU A 142 9.78 -0.14 13.29
N ALA A 143 10.90 0.54 13.02
CA ALA A 143 11.12 1.92 13.49
C ALA A 143 10.08 2.90 12.93
N ALA A 144 9.73 2.77 11.64
CA ALA A 144 8.66 3.54 11.02
C ALA A 144 7.29 3.23 11.65
N LEU A 145 6.97 1.96 11.88
CA LEU A 145 5.74 1.53 12.54
C LEU A 145 5.62 2.12 13.95
N ASN A 146 6.70 2.13 14.71
CA ASN A 146 6.72 2.73 16.06
C ASN A 146 6.43 4.24 16.02
N LYS A 147 6.93 4.95 15.01
CA LYS A 147 6.58 6.35 14.78
C LYS A 147 5.10 6.50 14.40
N ALA A 148 4.58 5.66 13.50
CA ALA A 148 3.17 5.67 13.11
C ALA A 148 2.24 5.43 14.31
N LYS A 149 2.61 4.52 15.23
CA LYS A 149 1.84 4.28 16.48
C LYS A 149 1.75 5.53 17.37
N ALA A 150 2.76 6.39 17.34
CA ALA A 150 2.82 7.62 18.13
C ALA A 150 2.23 8.84 17.42
N SER A 151 1.85 8.72 16.14
CA SER A 151 1.30 9.81 15.31
C SER A 151 -0.17 9.57 14.94
N ALA A 152 -0.78 10.53 14.27
CA ALA A 152 -2.11 10.38 13.68
C ALA A 152 -2.10 9.52 12.40
N ASP A 153 -0.95 9.41 11.74
CA ASP A 153 -0.83 8.73 10.46
C ASP A 153 -1.08 7.22 10.58
N SER A 154 -1.75 6.66 9.61
CA SER A 154 -1.99 5.21 9.51
C SER A 154 -0.80 4.46 8.91
N LEU A 155 0.00 5.15 8.07
CA LEU A 155 1.14 4.59 7.36
C LEU A 155 2.28 5.60 7.35
N LEU A 156 3.48 5.17 7.74
CA LEU A 156 4.70 5.97 7.66
C LEU A 156 5.84 5.19 7.02
N PHE A 157 6.63 5.90 6.22
CA PHE A 157 7.91 5.40 5.71
C PHE A 157 9.04 5.69 6.69
N TYR A 158 10.11 4.92 6.59
CA TYR A 158 11.29 5.06 7.45
C TYR A 158 11.91 6.44 7.31
N THR A 159 12.04 6.97 6.08
CA THR A 159 12.56 8.31 5.83
C THR A 159 11.45 9.35 5.70
N SER A 160 11.69 10.58 6.20
CA SER A 160 10.74 11.68 6.13
C SER A 160 10.48 12.17 4.70
N GLU A 161 11.48 12.10 3.83
CA GLU A 161 11.35 12.48 2.42
C GLU A 161 10.34 11.59 1.67
N MET A 162 10.32 10.29 2.00
CA MET A 162 9.36 9.36 1.43
C MET A 162 7.94 9.64 1.91
N ASN A 163 7.76 10.07 3.17
CA ASN A 163 6.44 10.42 3.69
C ASN A 163 5.79 11.56 2.91
N THR A 164 6.56 12.60 2.55
CA THR A 164 6.06 13.71 1.74
C THR A 164 5.60 13.24 0.35
N ARG A 165 6.42 12.45 -0.35
CA ARG A 165 6.08 11.91 -1.68
C ARG A 165 4.85 11.01 -1.65
N VAL A 166 4.71 10.21 -0.59
CA VAL A 166 3.56 9.33 -0.41
C VAL A 166 2.28 10.12 -0.15
N ALA A 167 2.33 11.14 0.71
CA ALA A 167 1.17 11.99 0.96
C ALA A 167 0.69 12.68 -0.33
N GLU A 168 1.60 13.14 -1.18
CA GLU A 168 1.27 13.71 -2.48
C GLU A 168 0.61 12.69 -3.40
N ALA A 169 1.15 11.46 -3.48
CA ALA A 169 0.62 10.39 -4.33
C ALA A 169 -0.79 9.95 -3.89
N LEU A 170 -1.01 9.73 -2.60
CA LEU A 170 -2.31 9.34 -2.04
C LEU A 170 -3.35 10.46 -2.21
N SER A 171 -2.95 11.73 -2.00
CA SER A 171 -3.81 12.89 -2.24
C SER A 171 -4.21 12.99 -3.72
N LEU A 172 -3.28 12.76 -4.64
CA LEU A 172 -3.57 12.79 -6.08
C LEU A 172 -4.54 11.68 -6.48
N GLU A 173 -4.35 10.46 -5.97
CA GLU A 173 -5.28 9.35 -6.24
C GLU A 173 -6.70 9.66 -5.78
N GLY A 174 -6.87 10.16 -4.55
CA GLY A 174 -8.18 10.57 -4.04
C GLY A 174 -8.84 11.61 -4.93
N ARG A 175 -8.09 12.66 -5.31
CA ARG A 175 -8.59 13.72 -6.20
C ARG A 175 -8.93 13.21 -7.61
N LEU A 176 -8.17 12.26 -8.16
CA LEU A 176 -8.49 11.66 -9.47
C LEU A 176 -9.77 10.82 -9.42
N ARG A 177 -10.02 10.12 -8.31
CA ARG A 177 -11.25 9.36 -8.09
C ARG A 177 -12.46 10.30 -8.02
N ASP A 178 -12.38 11.34 -7.20
CA ASP A 178 -13.43 12.37 -7.10
C ASP A 178 -13.65 13.07 -8.45
N ALA A 179 -12.59 13.35 -9.19
CA ALA A 179 -12.65 13.96 -10.53
C ALA A 179 -13.38 13.07 -11.54
N LEU A 180 -13.24 11.74 -11.44
CA LEU A 180 -13.98 10.80 -12.28
C LEU A 180 -15.49 10.82 -11.95
N GLU A 181 -15.84 10.79 -10.67
CA GLU A 181 -17.21 10.84 -10.20
C GLU A 181 -17.92 12.17 -10.55
N GLN A 182 -17.16 13.27 -10.52
CA GLN A 182 -17.65 14.62 -10.81
C GLN A 182 -17.56 15.00 -12.31
N GLY A 183 -17.11 14.09 -13.17
CA GLY A 183 -17.04 14.33 -14.62
C GLY A 183 -16.04 15.43 -15.01
N GLN A 184 -14.96 15.61 -14.23
CA GLN A 184 -13.95 16.66 -14.46
C GLN A 184 -12.96 16.32 -15.58
N PHE A 185 -13.05 15.13 -16.18
CA PHE A 185 -12.20 14.76 -17.30
C PHE A 185 -12.83 15.16 -18.62
N VAL A 186 -12.03 15.80 -19.48
CA VAL A 186 -12.41 16.21 -20.82
C VAL A 186 -11.43 15.69 -21.85
N LEU A 187 -11.89 15.50 -23.08
CA LEU A 187 -11.04 15.10 -24.19
C LEU A 187 -10.71 16.32 -25.04
N HIS A 188 -9.41 16.57 -25.22
CA HIS A 188 -8.90 17.47 -26.24
C HIS A 188 -8.46 16.65 -27.45
N TYR A 189 -8.73 17.15 -28.65
CA TYR A 189 -8.39 16.48 -29.89
C TYR A 189 -7.27 17.23 -30.60
N GLN A 190 -6.16 16.54 -30.84
CA GLN A 190 -5.04 17.06 -31.64
C GLN A 190 -5.16 16.50 -33.06
N PRO A 191 -5.36 17.36 -34.08
CA PRO A 191 -5.48 16.89 -35.48
C PRO A 191 -4.14 16.34 -36.00
N LYS A 192 -4.21 15.24 -36.73
CA LYS A 192 -3.09 14.67 -37.51
C LYS A 192 -3.27 15.04 -38.97
N GLN A 193 -2.30 15.76 -39.51
CA GLN A 193 -2.32 16.24 -40.89
C GLN A 193 -1.42 15.39 -41.78
N HIS A 194 -1.93 15.05 -42.96
CA HIS A 194 -1.15 14.37 -43.97
C HIS A 194 -0.19 15.38 -44.62
N LEU A 195 1.13 15.17 -44.45
CA LEU A 195 2.14 16.17 -44.86
C LEU A 195 2.13 16.53 -46.36
N ALA A 196 1.84 15.55 -47.23
CA ALA A 196 1.85 15.79 -48.68
C ALA A 196 0.62 16.51 -49.21
N THR A 197 -0.54 16.32 -48.56
CA THR A 197 -1.84 16.86 -49.05
C THR A 197 -2.37 18.01 -48.21
N GLY A 198 -1.86 18.19 -46.99
CA GLY A 198 -2.40 19.14 -46.01
C GLY A 198 -3.76 18.74 -45.42
N ALA A 199 -4.34 17.62 -45.83
CA ALA A 199 -5.63 17.18 -45.35
C ALA A 199 -5.55 16.58 -43.91
N ILE A 200 -6.58 16.76 -43.12
CA ILE A 200 -6.69 16.11 -41.80
C ILE A 200 -6.93 14.63 -42.03
N ALA A 201 -6.02 13.78 -41.59
CA ALA A 201 -6.07 12.33 -41.72
C ALA A 201 -6.65 11.64 -40.47
N GLY A 202 -6.77 12.37 -39.36
CA GLY A 202 -7.28 11.84 -38.09
C GLY A 202 -7.09 12.81 -36.93
N ALA A 203 -7.44 12.40 -35.73
CA ALA A 203 -7.17 13.15 -34.51
C ALA A 203 -6.72 12.22 -33.40
N GLU A 204 -5.85 12.72 -32.53
CA GLU A 204 -5.50 12.04 -31.29
C GLU A 204 -6.36 12.59 -30.14
N ALA A 205 -7.05 11.71 -29.42
CA ALA A 205 -7.82 12.09 -28.26
C ALA A 205 -6.89 12.11 -27.03
N LEU A 206 -6.74 13.27 -26.45
CA LEU A 206 -5.84 13.52 -25.31
C LEU A 206 -6.71 13.89 -24.11
N ILE A 207 -6.66 13.04 -23.07
CA ILE A 207 -7.36 13.33 -21.83
C ILE A 207 -6.79 14.56 -21.15
N ARG A 208 -7.66 15.37 -20.54
CA ARG A 208 -7.30 16.53 -19.71
C ARG A 208 -8.17 16.49 -18.45
N TRP A 209 -7.56 16.83 -17.34
CA TRP A 209 -8.29 16.99 -16.09
C TRP A 209 -8.54 18.48 -15.82
N ASN A 210 -9.80 18.87 -15.75
CA ASN A 210 -10.22 20.22 -15.39
C ASN A 210 -10.33 20.32 -13.87
N ASP A 211 -9.17 20.43 -13.20
CA ASP A 211 -9.07 20.50 -11.75
C ASP A 211 -9.56 21.86 -11.24
N PRO A 212 -10.51 21.90 -10.30
CA PRO A 212 -11.05 23.17 -9.78
C PRO A 212 -10.01 24.10 -9.14
N CYS A 213 -8.91 23.54 -8.63
CA CYS A 213 -7.86 24.28 -7.94
C CYS A 213 -6.67 24.63 -8.84
N ARG A 214 -6.33 23.73 -9.80
CA ARG A 214 -5.12 23.84 -10.66
C ARG A 214 -5.42 24.20 -12.11
N GLY A 215 -6.71 24.21 -12.49
CA GLY A 215 -7.13 24.39 -13.87
C GLY A 215 -6.88 23.14 -14.72
N LEU A 216 -6.55 23.33 -16.00
CA LEU A 216 -6.38 22.24 -16.94
C LEU A 216 -5.05 21.51 -16.74
N VAL A 217 -5.10 20.28 -16.26
CA VAL A 217 -3.94 19.42 -15.96
C VAL A 217 -3.73 18.40 -17.08
N PRO A 218 -2.53 18.32 -17.69
CA PRO A 218 -2.21 17.27 -18.68
C PRO A 218 -1.85 15.94 -18.00
N PRO A 219 -1.91 14.79 -18.73
CA PRO A 219 -1.69 13.47 -18.16
C PRO A 219 -0.24 13.17 -17.70
N ALA A 220 0.73 14.03 -18.02
CA ALA A 220 2.14 13.83 -17.70
C ALA A 220 2.60 14.52 -16.39
N GLN A 221 1.65 14.95 -15.55
CA GLN A 221 1.94 15.53 -14.22
C GLN A 221 1.56 14.59 -13.11
#